data_5b5824ef1d49cec7fadfe5c21080100b
#
_entry.id   5b5824ef1d49cec7fadfe5c21080100b
#
_cell.length_a   1.000
_cell.length_b   1.000
_cell.length_c   1.000
_cell.angle_alpha   90.00
_cell.angle_beta   90.00
_cell.angle_gamma   90.00
#
_symmetry.space_group_name_H-M   'P 1'
#
loop_
_entity.id
_entity.type
_entity.pdbx_description
1 polymer ?
#
loop_
_entity_poly.entity_id
_entity_poly.type
_entity_poly.pdbx_seq_one_letter_code
_entity_poly.pdbx_strand_id
1 'polypeptide(L)'
;MPTINQLVRKGRQVVKKRNKVPALEACPQKRGVCTRVYTTTPKKPNSALRKVARVKLTNGQEVSAYIPGEGHNLQEHSVVLLRGGRVKDLPGVRYHILRGTLDTQGVTTRRQRRSLYGAKKPK
;
A
#
# COMPACT_ATOMS: atom_id res chain seq x y z
N MET A 1 -27.18 27.99 -2.13
CA MET A 1 -26.45 28.54 -0.96
C MET A 1 -27.43 28.70 0.23
N PRO A 2 -27.05 28.22 1.42
CA PRO A 2 -27.90 28.40 2.58
C PRO A 2 -27.91 29.83 3.04
N THR A 3 -29.05 30.28 3.60
CA THR A 3 -29.18 31.61 4.16
C THR A 3 -28.58 31.64 5.58
N ILE A 4 -28.33 32.83 6.09
CA ILE A 4 -27.80 33.03 7.44
C ILE A 4 -28.72 32.37 8.48
N ASN A 5 -30.04 32.51 8.32
CA ASN A 5 -31.00 31.90 9.24
C ASN A 5 -30.94 30.38 9.21
N GLN A 6 -30.71 29.78 8.04
CA GLN A 6 -30.55 28.33 7.93
C GLN A 6 -29.29 27.84 8.63
N LEU A 7 -28.18 28.58 8.55
CA LEU A 7 -26.96 28.25 9.23
C LEU A 7 -27.07 28.35 10.75
N VAL A 8 -27.82 29.37 11.22
CA VAL A 8 -28.07 29.54 12.66
C VAL A 8 -28.88 28.36 13.21
N ARG A 9 -29.90 27.91 12.47
CA ARG A 9 -30.79 26.84 12.94
C ARG A 9 -30.12 25.45 12.88
N LYS A 10 -29.40 25.16 11.81
CA LYS A 10 -28.85 23.78 11.56
C LYS A 10 -27.35 23.70 11.70
N GLY A 11 -26.64 24.83 11.62
CA GLY A 11 -25.19 24.87 11.65
C GLY A 11 -24.58 24.18 10.43
N ARG A 12 -23.27 24.07 10.43
CA ARG A 12 -22.53 23.35 9.40
C ARG A 12 -22.14 21.95 9.92
N GLN A 13 -22.35 20.96 9.07
CA GLN A 13 -21.90 19.61 9.41
C GLN A 13 -20.44 19.44 9.02
N VAL A 14 -19.68 18.82 9.92
CA VAL A 14 -18.28 18.47 9.64
C VAL A 14 -18.29 17.24 8.74
N VAL A 15 -17.64 17.35 7.57
CA VAL A 15 -17.53 16.23 6.65
C VAL A 15 -16.55 15.22 7.23
N LYS A 16 -17.03 14.00 7.45
CA LYS A 16 -16.17 12.93 7.93
C LYS A 16 -15.21 12.50 6.81
N LYS A 17 -13.93 12.43 7.13
CA LYS A 17 -12.95 11.92 6.19
C LYS A 17 -13.11 10.40 6.05
N ARG A 18 -13.16 9.95 4.81
CA ARG A 18 -13.19 8.51 4.55
C ARG A 18 -11.81 7.92 4.82
N ASN A 19 -11.81 6.72 5.37
CA ASN A 19 -10.57 5.97 5.52
C ASN A 19 -10.07 5.54 4.15
N LYS A 20 -8.83 5.93 3.81
CA LYS A 20 -8.23 5.60 2.52
C LYS A 20 -7.67 4.18 2.48
N VAL A 21 -7.55 3.54 3.63
CA VAL A 21 -6.98 2.19 3.76
C VAL A 21 -7.88 1.30 4.62
N PRO A 22 -9.12 1.03 4.16
CA PRO A 22 -10.09 0.30 4.99
C PRO A 22 -9.65 -1.12 5.36
N ALA A 23 -8.84 -1.76 4.52
CA ALA A 23 -8.39 -3.13 4.78
C ALA A 23 -7.46 -3.24 5.98
N LEU A 24 -6.84 -2.14 6.41
CA LEU A 24 -5.94 -2.14 7.56
C LEU A 24 -6.68 -2.09 8.90
N GLU A 25 -7.98 -1.73 8.89
CA GLU A 25 -8.84 -1.68 10.09
C GLU A 25 -8.19 -0.91 11.25
N ALA A 26 -7.77 0.34 10.98
CA ALA A 26 -7.14 1.24 11.94
C ALA A 26 -5.82 0.73 12.52
N CYS A 27 -5.13 -0.16 11.80
CA CYS A 27 -3.80 -0.63 12.15
C CYS A 27 -2.75 0.05 11.27
N PRO A 28 -1.53 0.33 11.80
CA PRO A 28 -0.49 0.91 10.94
C PRO A 28 0.02 -0.07 9.88
N GLN A 29 0.06 -1.37 10.19
CA GLN A 29 0.42 -2.42 9.25
C GLN A 29 -0.47 -3.64 9.47
N LYS A 30 -0.52 -4.52 8.47
CA LYS A 30 -1.29 -5.75 8.54
C LYS A 30 -0.54 -6.86 7.81
N ARG A 31 -0.53 -8.04 8.43
CA ARG A 31 0.10 -9.21 7.81
C ARG A 31 -0.85 -9.88 6.83
N GLY A 32 -0.31 -10.46 5.78
CA GLY A 32 -1.08 -11.21 4.81
C GLY A 32 -0.24 -12.23 4.07
N VAL A 33 -0.90 -13.02 3.25
CA VAL A 33 -0.27 -14.05 2.42
C VAL A 33 -0.51 -13.72 0.96
N CYS A 34 0.54 -13.76 0.14
CA CYS A 34 0.41 -13.51 -1.29
C CYS A 34 -0.38 -14.63 -1.96
N THR A 35 -1.46 -14.27 -2.64
CA THR A 35 -2.24 -15.23 -3.43
C THR A 35 -1.80 -15.22 -4.88
N ARG A 36 -1.25 -14.12 -5.35
CA ARG A 36 -0.75 -13.97 -6.71
C ARG A 36 0.27 -12.84 -6.77
N VAL A 37 1.34 -13.04 -7.51
CA VAL A 37 2.36 -12.01 -7.76
C VAL A 37 2.46 -11.81 -9.26
N TYR A 38 2.35 -10.54 -9.71
CA TYR A 38 2.31 -10.22 -11.13
C TYR A 38 2.84 -8.81 -11.38
N THR A 39 2.95 -8.46 -12.65
CA THR A 39 3.32 -7.10 -13.05
C THR A 39 2.14 -6.43 -13.74
N THR A 40 2.03 -5.11 -13.60
CA THR A 40 1.02 -4.32 -14.29
C THR A 40 1.65 -3.09 -14.91
N THR A 41 0.98 -2.57 -15.94
CA THR A 41 1.37 -1.29 -16.52
C THR A 41 0.67 -0.15 -15.76
N PRO A 42 1.35 1.00 -15.58
CA PRO A 42 0.72 2.14 -14.92
C PRO A 42 -0.25 2.85 -15.87
N LYS A 43 -0.99 3.82 -15.31
CA LYS A 43 -1.86 4.69 -16.10
C LYS A 43 -1.03 5.53 -17.05
N LYS A 44 -1.63 5.91 -18.19
CA LYS A 44 -1.04 6.93 -19.07
C LYS A 44 -0.83 8.24 -18.31
N PRO A 45 0.22 9.01 -18.54
CA PRO A 45 1.21 8.84 -19.62
C PRO A 45 2.43 7.97 -19.24
N ASN A 46 2.41 7.30 -18.09
CA ASN A 46 3.56 6.52 -17.64
C ASN A 46 3.60 5.15 -18.30
N SER A 47 4.80 4.58 -18.38
CA SER A 47 5.02 3.26 -18.95
C SER A 47 6.12 2.55 -18.16
N ALA A 48 5.83 1.35 -17.70
CA ALA A 48 6.77 0.51 -16.95
C ALA A 48 6.12 -0.84 -16.67
N LEU A 49 6.87 -1.74 -16.05
CA LEU A 49 6.32 -2.96 -15.48
C LEU A 49 6.37 -2.84 -13.96
N ARG A 50 5.25 -2.47 -13.36
CA ARG A 50 5.13 -2.32 -11.91
C ARG A 50 4.86 -3.67 -11.26
N LYS A 51 5.59 -3.99 -10.20
CA LYS A 51 5.45 -5.26 -9.49
C LYS A 51 4.34 -5.13 -8.45
N VAL A 52 3.36 -6.00 -8.52
CA VAL A 52 2.17 -5.97 -7.67
C VAL A 52 1.90 -7.38 -7.17
N ALA A 53 1.42 -7.47 -5.94
CA ALA A 53 0.99 -8.74 -5.36
C ALA A 53 -0.45 -8.63 -4.89
N ARG A 54 -1.22 -9.68 -5.12
CA ARG A 54 -2.54 -9.81 -4.53
C ARG A 54 -2.37 -10.53 -3.20
N VAL A 55 -2.81 -9.91 -2.12
CA VAL A 55 -2.53 -10.38 -0.76
C VAL A 55 -3.84 -10.58 0.00
N LYS A 56 -4.00 -11.74 0.61
CA LYS A 56 -5.11 -12.01 1.53
C LYS A 56 -4.64 -11.70 2.95
N LEU A 57 -5.28 -10.73 3.58
CA LEU A 57 -4.91 -10.25 4.91
C LEU A 57 -5.45 -11.18 6.01
N THR A 58 -4.90 -11.04 7.21
CA THR A 58 -5.33 -11.84 8.36
C THR A 58 -6.77 -11.58 8.76
N ASN A 59 -7.34 -10.43 8.37
CA ASN A 59 -8.76 -10.12 8.62
C ASN A 59 -9.70 -10.69 7.55
N GLY A 60 -9.18 -11.45 6.59
CA GLY A 60 -9.96 -12.08 5.54
C GLY A 60 -10.14 -11.25 4.26
N GLN A 61 -9.75 -9.98 4.25
CA GLN A 61 -9.85 -9.15 3.06
C GLN A 61 -8.68 -9.41 2.11
N GLU A 62 -8.97 -9.35 0.81
CA GLU A 62 -7.95 -9.53 -0.23
C GLU A 62 -7.75 -8.21 -0.96
N VAL A 63 -6.49 -7.76 -1.05
CA VAL A 63 -6.15 -6.46 -1.64
C VAL A 63 -4.94 -6.59 -2.55
N SER A 64 -4.78 -5.62 -3.45
CA SER A 64 -3.59 -5.49 -4.28
C SER A 64 -2.62 -4.53 -3.60
N ALA A 65 -1.35 -4.92 -3.54
CA ALA A 65 -0.30 -4.13 -2.90
C ALA A 65 0.90 -4.00 -3.82
N TYR A 66 1.53 -2.85 -3.78
CA TYR A 66 2.73 -2.57 -4.57
C TYR A 66 3.97 -3.12 -3.87
N ILE A 67 4.86 -3.73 -4.65
CA ILE A 67 6.15 -4.21 -4.15
C ILE A 67 7.20 -3.16 -4.50
N PRO A 68 7.69 -2.37 -3.51
CA PRO A 68 8.66 -1.31 -3.80
C PRO A 68 10.08 -1.83 -4.03
N GLY A 69 10.89 -1.02 -4.69
CA GLY A 69 12.30 -1.30 -4.93
C GLY A 69 12.53 -2.06 -6.23
N GLU A 70 13.79 -2.39 -6.47
CA GLU A 70 14.21 -3.10 -7.67
C GLU A 70 14.29 -4.60 -7.39
N GLY A 71 13.42 -5.36 -8.03
CA GLY A 71 13.38 -6.81 -7.87
C GLY A 71 12.79 -7.25 -6.55
N HIS A 72 12.41 -8.49 -6.48
CA HIS A 72 11.86 -9.11 -5.26
C HIS A 72 11.99 -10.62 -5.36
N ASN A 73 11.77 -11.29 -4.22
CA ASN A 73 11.77 -12.75 -4.13
C ASN A 73 10.40 -13.32 -3.79
N LEU A 74 9.35 -12.51 -3.90
CA LEU A 74 8.00 -12.93 -3.54
C LEU A 74 7.41 -13.89 -4.56
N GLN A 75 6.66 -14.84 -4.06
CA GLN A 75 5.92 -15.80 -4.87
C GLN A 75 4.62 -16.15 -4.17
N GLU A 76 3.80 -16.96 -4.79
CA GLU A 76 2.55 -17.40 -4.19
C GLU A 76 2.82 -18.04 -2.83
N HIS A 77 1.96 -17.74 -1.85
CA HIS A 77 2.03 -18.20 -0.45
C HIS A 77 3.13 -17.53 0.39
N SER A 78 3.83 -16.53 -0.11
CA SER A 78 4.75 -15.74 0.71
C SER A 78 3.99 -14.92 1.73
N VAL A 79 4.50 -14.87 2.97
CA VAL A 79 3.91 -14.05 4.03
C VAL A 79 4.54 -12.66 3.98
N VAL A 80 3.70 -11.63 3.95
CA VAL A 80 4.15 -10.24 3.81
C VAL A 80 3.47 -9.34 4.83
N LEU A 81 4.07 -8.18 5.07
CA LEU A 81 3.50 -7.15 5.92
C LEU A 81 3.15 -5.94 5.04
N LEU A 82 1.90 -5.47 5.15
CA LEU A 82 1.41 -4.36 4.36
C LEU A 82 1.28 -3.10 5.19
N ARG A 83 1.50 -1.96 4.55
CA ARG A 83 1.17 -0.65 5.09
C ARG A 83 0.29 0.11 4.12
N GLY A 84 -0.34 1.18 4.61
CA GLY A 84 -1.09 2.08 3.74
C GLY A 84 -0.17 2.88 2.83
N GLY A 85 -0.72 3.39 1.77
CA GLY A 85 -0.02 4.20 0.80
C GLY A 85 -0.45 3.83 -0.61
N ARG A 86 -1.07 4.79 -1.29
CA ARG A 86 -1.57 4.58 -2.65
C ARG A 86 -0.45 4.76 -3.67
N VAL A 87 -0.50 3.95 -4.71
CA VAL A 87 0.33 4.17 -5.89
C VAL A 87 -0.50 4.92 -6.92
N LYS A 88 -0.12 6.16 -7.20
CA LYS A 88 -0.89 7.05 -8.07
C LYS A 88 -1.05 6.49 -9.49
N ASP A 89 -0.01 5.83 -10.01
CA ASP A 89 0.02 5.27 -11.35
C ASP A 89 -0.83 4.02 -11.52
N LEU A 90 -1.13 3.33 -10.41
CA LEU A 90 -1.79 2.03 -10.48
C LEU A 90 -3.20 2.13 -9.89
N PRO A 91 -4.23 1.91 -10.72
CA PRO A 91 -5.61 1.97 -10.20
C PRO A 91 -5.88 0.82 -9.23
N GLY A 92 -6.53 1.15 -8.11
CA GLY A 92 -6.92 0.15 -7.12
C GLY A 92 -5.82 -0.30 -6.18
N VAL A 93 -4.60 0.18 -6.33
CA VAL A 93 -3.48 -0.18 -5.45
C VAL A 93 -3.34 0.88 -4.36
N ARG A 94 -3.77 0.54 -3.14
CA ARG A 94 -3.81 1.46 -1.99
C ARG A 94 -2.82 1.09 -0.90
N TYR A 95 -2.02 0.06 -1.11
CA TYR A 95 -1.14 -0.51 -0.08
C TYR A 95 0.23 -0.77 -0.65
N HIS A 96 1.22 -0.81 0.24
CA HIS A 96 2.60 -1.16 -0.10
C HIS A 96 3.04 -2.33 0.76
N ILE A 97 3.85 -3.22 0.18
CA ILE A 97 4.49 -4.29 0.93
C ILE A 97 5.77 -3.73 1.55
N LEU A 98 5.99 -4.01 2.84
CA LEU A 98 7.21 -3.58 3.53
C LEU A 98 8.36 -4.51 3.18
N ARG A 99 9.49 -3.93 2.75
CA ARG A 99 10.69 -4.68 2.41
C ARG A 99 11.50 -4.96 3.68
N GLY A 100 12.13 -6.13 3.71
CA GLY A 100 12.97 -6.53 4.83
C GLY A 100 12.23 -7.11 6.01
N THR A 101 10.95 -7.45 5.85
CA THR A 101 10.13 -8.06 6.91
C THR A 101 9.53 -9.38 6.43
N LEU A 102 9.32 -10.30 7.35
CA LEU A 102 8.71 -11.61 7.07
C LEU A 102 9.41 -12.28 5.88
N ASP A 103 8.65 -12.69 4.85
CA ASP A 103 9.21 -13.37 3.69
C ASP A 103 9.74 -12.43 2.61
N THR A 104 9.62 -11.11 2.80
CA THR A 104 10.09 -10.13 1.83
C THR A 104 11.52 -9.71 2.15
N GLN A 105 12.45 -10.04 1.25
CA GLN A 105 13.84 -9.58 1.41
C GLN A 105 13.96 -8.10 1.13
N GLY A 106 14.91 -7.42 1.80
CA GLY A 106 15.24 -6.06 1.49
C GLY A 106 15.98 -5.93 0.19
N VAL A 107 16.11 -4.71 -0.30
CA VAL A 107 16.88 -4.42 -1.52
C VAL A 107 18.34 -4.25 -1.13
N THR A 108 19.15 -5.29 -1.28
CA THR A 108 20.53 -5.33 -0.79
C THR A 108 21.47 -4.36 -1.50
N THR A 109 21.10 -3.97 -2.71
CA THR A 109 21.92 -3.05 -3.52
C THR A 109 21.69 -1.56 -3.19
N ARG A 110 20.67 -1.25 -2.39
CA ARG A 110 20.37 0.14 -2.02
C ARG A 110 21.43 0.70 -1.09
N ARG A 111 21.87 1.92 -1.34
CA ARG A 111 22.81 2.65 -0.48
C ARG A 111 22.16 3.89 0.14
N GLN A 112 21.14 4.45 -0.51
CA GLN A 112 20.39 5.60 -0.04
C GLN A 112 18.98 5.18 0.34
N ARG A 113 18.41 5.81 1.36
CA ARG A 113 17.04 5.53 1.85
C ARG A 113 16.84 4.05 2.17
N ARG A 114 17.85 3.45 2.78
CA ARG A 114 17.87 2.01 3.05
C ARG A 114 16.72 1.53 3.91
N SER A 115 16.28 2.35 4.86
CA SER A 115 15.17 1.98 5.75
C SER A 115 13.86 1.77 4.99
N LEU A 116 13.64 2.50 3.90
CA LEU A 116 12.44 2.34 3.09
C LEU A 116 12.42 1.02 2.34
N TYR A 117 13.57 0.42 2.08
CA TYR A 117 13.69 -0.79 1.28
C TYR A 117 14.29 -1.95 2.05
N GLY A 118 14.36 -1.83 3.37
CA GLY A 118 14.83 -2.93 4.22
C GLY A 118 16.28 -3.31 4.02
N ALA A 119 17.13 -2.38 3.62
CA ALA A 119 18.54 -2.66 3.37
C ALA A 119 19.38 -2.42 4.64
N LYS A 120 20.32 -3.32 4.88
CA LYS A 120 21.25 -3.20 6.00
C LYS A 120 22.35 -2.19 5.68
N LYS A 121 22.96 -1.64 6.74
CA LYS A 121 24.08 -0.70 6.60
C LYS A 121 25.22 -1.40 5.88
N PRO A 122 25.75 -0.81 4.79
CA PRO A 122 26.92 -1.38 4.12
C PRO A 122 28.16 -1.23 5.00
N LYS A 123 29.02 -2.22 4.96
CA LYS A 123 30.30 -2.14 5.71
C LYS A 123 31.28 -1.22 5.02
#